data_b578b9ed60e96482e20f6bd7862e98fb
#
_entry.id   b578b9ed60e96482e20f6bd7862e98fb
#
_cell.length_a   1.000
_cell.length_b   1.000
_cell.length_c   1.000
_cell.angle_alpha   90.00
_cell.angle_beta   90.00
_cell.angle_gamma   90.00
#
_symmetry.space_group_name_H-M   'P 1'
#
loop_
_entity.id
_entity.type
_entity.pdbx_description
1 polymer ?
#
loop_
_entity_poly.entity_id
_entity_poly.type
_entity_poly.pdbx_seq_one_letter_code
_entity_poly.pdbx_strand_id
1 'polypeptide(L)'
;RSVSRGLGDVYKRQVLKSSDRYLRFIFLTGVTKFAQVSVFSDLNQLNDISMKIPYANICGITKKELVSTFTPELERLAEVQEMSFDDTVDKMTAMYDGYHFTYSEDGLFNPFSVLNVFDGLMFDNYWFQTGTPTYLVDLLKQSDYDLRLLIDGLEVGSSGFAEYRAEAKNPLPMIYQSGYLTIKNFDKSLNLYTL
;
A
#
# COMPACT_ATOMS: atom_id res chain seq x y z
N ARG A 1 -18.74 2.45 -20.38
CA ARG A 1 -18.88 2.18 -18.93
C ARG A 1 -17.88 2.94 -18.04
N SER A 2 -16.85 3.65 -18.58
CA SER A 2 -15.85 4.40 -17.79
C SER A 2 -16.26 5.83 -17.42
N VAL A 3 -17.18 6.44 -18.15
CA VAL A 3 -17.57 7.85 -17.97
C VAL A 3 -18.36 8.08 -16.67
N SER A 4 -19.12 7.10 -16.19
CA SER A 4 -19.93 7.24 -14.97
C SER A 4 -19.11 7.26 -13.66
N ARG A 5 -17.95 6.60 -13.63
CA ARG A 5 -17.06 6.65 -12.45
C ARG A 5 -16.37 8.01 -12.32
N GLY A 6 -15.91 8.60 -13.41
CA GLY A 6 -15.28 9.92 -13.41
C GLY A 6 -16.22 11.04 -12.94
N LEU A 7 -17.50 11.00 -13.32
CA LEU A 7 -18.49 12.00 -12.90
C LEU A 7 -18.80 11.93 -11.39
N GLY A 8 -18.87 10.71 -10.81
CA GLY A 8 -19.08 10.54 -9.37
C GLY A 8 -17.93 11.11 -8.54
N ASP A 9 -16.71 10.94 -9.01
CA ASP A 9 -15.51 11.46 -8.32
C ASP A 9 -15.39 12.98 -8.45
N VAL A 10 -15.70 13.55 -9.59
CA VAL A 10 -15.76 15.01 -9.80
C VAL A 10 -16.82 15.63 -8.89
N TYR A 11 -18.01 15.05 -8.80
CA TYR A 11 -19.08 15.54 -7.93
C TYR A 11 -18.68 15.53 -6.46
N LYS A 12 -18.13 14.43 -5.94
CA LYS A 12 -17.67 14.32 -4.54
C LYS A 12 -16.64 15.40 -4.19
N ARG A 13 -15.78 15.75 -5.11
CA ARG A 13 -14.71 16.73 -4.92
C ARG A 13 -15.20 18.18 -4.98
N GLN A 14 -16.15 18.49 -5.86
CA GLN A 14 -16.83 19.77 -5.83
C GLN A 14 -17.54 20.01 -4.51
N VAL A 15 -18.16 18.97 -3.93
CA VAL A 15 -18.76 19.02 -2.60
C VAL A 15 -17.72 19.31 -1.54
N LEU A 16 -16.55 18.68 -1.56
CA LEU A 16 -15.48 18.95 -0.61
C LEU A 16 -15.01 20.40 -0.67
N LYS A 17 -14.82 20.95 -1.89
CA LYS A 17 -14.40 22.35 -2.09
C LYS A 17 -15.47 23.34 -1.61
N SER A 18 -16.73 23.08 -1.93
CA SER A 18 -17.85 23.96 -1.52
C SER A 18 -18.17 23.88 -0.01
N SER A 19 -17.76 22.79 0.64
CA SER A 19 -17.99 22.53 2.07
C SER A 19 -16.77 22.88 2.94
N ASP A 20 -15.70 23.40 2.39
CA ASP A 20 -14.42 23.67 3.07
C ASP A 20 -14.62 24.43 4.40
N ARG A 21 -15.50 25.44 4.43
CA ARG A 21 -15.83 26.23 5.63
C ARG A 21 -16.48 25.43 6.78
N TYR A 22 -16.99 24.24 6.49
CA TYR A 22 -17.64 23.35 7.48
C TYR A 22 -16.75 22.18 7.88
N LEU A 23 -15.66 21.91 7.14
CA LEU A 23 -14.78 20.78 7.36
C LEU A 23 -13.61 21.19 8.26
N ARG A 24 -13.41 20.44 9.35
CA ARG A 24 -12.25 20.61 10.23
C ARG A 24 -11.06 19.78 9.79
N PHE A 25 -11.31 18.67 9.13
CA PHE A 25 -10.28 17.73 8.71
C PHE A 25 -10.80 16.91 7.54
N ILE A 26 -9.91 16.64 6.56
CA ILE A 26 -10.18 15.78 5.42
C ILE A 26 -9.02 14.80 5.32
N PHE A 27 -9.32 13.51 5.31
CA PHE A 27 -8.36 12.46 5.02
C PHE A 27 -8.79 11.70 3.78
N LEU A 28 -7.94 11.74 2.73
CA LEU A 28 -8.18 11.05 1.48
C LEU A 28 -7.25 9.86 1.38
N THR A 29 -7.79 8.68 1.17
CA THR A 29 -7.04 7.45 0.94
C THR A 29 -7.56 6.71 -0.28
N GLY A 30 -6.75 5.88 -0.88
CA GLY A 30 -7.08 5.05 -2.04
C GLY A 30 -5.96 4.12 -2.42
N VAL A 31 -6.25 3.15 -3.30
CA VAL A 31 -5.26 2.17 -3.76
C VAL A 31 -4.24 2.81 -4.72
N THR A 32 -4.70 3.68 -5.61
CA THR A 32 -3.86 4.25 -6.67
C THR A 32 -3.86 5.77 -6.61
N LYS A 33 -2.67 6.34 -6.59
CA LYS A 33 -2.46 7.79 -6.68
C LYS A 33 -2.30 8.19 -8.15
N PHE A 34 -3.29 8.86 -8.71
CA PHE A 34 -3.23 9.40 -10.07
C PHE A 34 -2.60 10.80 -10.07
N ALA A 35 -1.46 10.95 -10.74
CA ALA A 35 -0.69 12.19 -10.79
C ALA A 35 -1.39 13.33 -11.57
N GLN A 36 -2.34 13.03 -12.45
CA GLN A 36 -2.94 13.99 -13.38
C GLN A 36 -4.46 13.88 -13.50
N VAL A 37 -5.14 13.53 -12.45
CA VAL A 37 -6.56 13.84 -12.49
C VAL A 37 -6.64 15.32 -12.14
N SER A 38 -7.05 16.14 -13.12
CA SER A 38 -7.25 17.60 -13.03
C SER A 38 -8.03 18.07 -11.78
N VAL A 39 -8.54 17.13 -11.06
CA VAL A 39 -9.33 17.22 -9.86
C VAL A 39 -8.49 17.45 -8.61
N PHE A 40 -7.20 17.05 -8.59
CA PHE A 40 -6.28 17.36 -7.48
C PHE A 40 -5.57 18.71 -7.68
N SER A 41 -5.44 19.18 -8.93
CA SER A 41 -4.88 20.49 -9.22
C SER A 41 -5.69 21.64 -8.61
N ASP A 42 -6.98 21.41 -8.35
CA ASP A 42 -7.88 22.39 -7.75
C ASP A 42 -7.94 22.35 -6.22
N LEU A 43 -7.38 21.31 -5.58
CA LEU A 43 -7.30 21.16 -4.11
C LEU A 43 -5.88 21.49 -3.62
N ASN A 44 -5.47 22.75 -3.78
CA ASN A 44 -4.12 23.22 -3.42
C ASN A 44 -3.76 23.08 -1.94
N GLN A 45 -4.74 22.76 -1.09
CA GLN A 45 -4.58 22.58 0.35
C GLN A 45 -4.25 21.14 0.78
N LEU A 46 -4.22 20.17 -0.14
CA LEU A 46 -3.90 18.79 0.21
C LEU A 46 -2.41 18.64 0.51
N ASN A 47 -2.12 18.09 1.68
CA ASN A 47 -0.78 17.70 2.07
C ASN A 47 -0.59 16.21 1.78
N ASP A 48 0.20 15.88 0.77
CA ASP A 48 0.54 14.50 0.46
C ASP A 48 1.47 13.93 1.54
N ILE A 49 0.99 12.91 2.23
CA ILE A 49 1.69 12.24 3.32
C ILE A 49 2.16 10.83 2.96
N SER A 50 1.91 10.37 1.73
CA SER A 50 2.08 8.96 1.31
C SER A 50 3.49 8.41 1.54
N MET A 51 4.52 9.24 1.42
CA MET A 51 5.90 8.83 1.60
C MET A 51 6.63 9.58 2.74
N LYS A 52 5.88 10.28 3.59
CA LYS A 52 6.49 11.00 4.72
C LYS A 52 6.72 10.08 5.91
N ILE A 53 7.97 10.06 6.42
CA ILE A 53 8.39 9.23 7.56
C ILE A 53 7.43 9.30 8.77
N PRO A 54 6.95 10.49 9.22
CA PRO A 54 6.03 10.55 10.37
C PRO A 54 4.70 9.81 10.18
N TYR A 55 4.36 9.45 8.95
CA TYR A 55 3.12 8.76 8.59
C TYR A 55 3.36 7.35 8.02
N ALA A 56 4.59 6.85 8.11
CA ALA A 56 4.98 5.56 7.52
C ALA A 56 4.07 4.41 7.97
N ASN A 57 3.60 4.44 9.22
CA ASN A 57 2.87 3.33 9.84
C ASN A 57 1.34 3.51 9.84
N ILE A 58 0.82 4.59 9.23
CA ILE A 58 -0.62 4.94 9.35
C ILE A 58 -1.57 3.93 8.70
N CYS A 59 -1.10 3.16 7.72
CA CYS A 59 -1.91 2.20 6.96
C CYS A 59 -1.50 0.75 7.16
N GLY A 60 -0.60 0.46 8.12
CA GLY A 60 -0.14 -0.89 8.43
C GLY A 60 -0.18 -1.16 9.92
N ILE A 61 0.23 -2.36 10.31
CA ILE A 61 0.39 -2.77 11.71
C ILE A 61 1.88 -3.04 11.94
N THR A 62 2.49 -2.37 12.91
CA THR A 62 3.86 -2.65 13.31
C THR A 62 3.96 -3.94 14.13
N LYS A 63 5.12 -4.58 14.18
CA LYS A 63 5.34 -5.77 15.04
C LYS A 63 5.01 -5.47 16.50
N LYS A 64 5.35 -4.28 16.97
CA LYS A 64 5.03 -3.84 18.33
C LYS A 64 3.51 -3.76 18.56
N GLU A 65 2.76 -3.19 17.63
CA GLU A 65 1.30 -3.10 17.70
C GLU A 65 0.66 -4.48 17.58
N LEU A 66 1.14 -5.34 16.70
CA LEU A 66 0.68 -6.73 16.59
C LEU A 66 0.75 -7.43 17.94
N VAL A 67 1.93 -7.46 18.56
CA VAL A 67 2.13 -8.13 19.84
C VAL A 67 1.36 -7.44 20.97
N SER A 68 1.38 -6.09 21.06
CA SER A 68 0.74 -5.42 22.20
C SER A 68 -0.79 -5.38 22.14
N THR A 69 -1.36 -5.39 20.92
CA THR A 69 -2.81 -5.22 20.73
C THR A 69 -3.53 -6.55 20.55
N PHE A 70 -2.89 -7.50 19.85
CA PHE A 70 -3.48 -8.78 19.45
C PHE A 70 -2.91 -9.98 20.20
N THR A 71 -2.42 -9.77 21.44
CA THR A 71 -1.92 -10.89 22.28
C THR A 71 -2.96 -12.01 22.42
N PRO A 72 -4.25 -11.74 22.74
CA PRO A 72 -5.23 -12.81 22.89
C PRO A 72 -5.47 -13.60 21.60
N GLU A 73 -5.47 -12.93 20.45
CA GLU A 73 -5.65 -13.56 19.13
C GLU A 73 -4.43 -14.40 18.76
N LEU A 74 -3.22 -13.92 19.08
CA LEU A 74 -1.97 -14.65 18.88
C LEU A 74 -1.91 -15.91 19.77
N GLU A 75 -2.29 -15.82 21.04
CA GLU A 75 -2.35 -16.97 21.96
C GLU A 75 -3.34 -18.02 21.45
N ARG A 76 -4.53 -17.59 21.01
CA ARG A 76 -5.53 -18.49 20.45
C ARG A 76 -5.06 -19.15 19.15
N LEU A 77 -4.38 -18.38 18.28
CA LEU A 77 -3.79 -18.92 17.05
C LEU A 77 -2.70 -19.93 17.36
N ALA A 78 -1.83 -19.64 18.33
CA ALA A 78 -0.77 -20.52 18.79
C ALA A 78 -1.34 -21.86 19.29
N GLU A 79 -2.39 -21.82 20.11
CA GLU A 79 -3.08 -23.01 20.61
C GLU A 79 -3.64 -23.86 19.46
N VAL A 80 -4.39 -23.26 18.52
CA VAL A 80 -5.01 -23.98 17.40
C VAL A 80 -3.98 -24.56 16.44
N GLN A 81 -2.86 -23.85 16.24
CA GLN A 81 -1.78 -24.28 15.35
C GLN A 81 -0.74 -25.17 16.04
N GLU A 82 -0.93 -25.50 17.33
CA GLU A 82 0.00 -26.30 18.15
C GLU A 82 1.44 -25.72 18.13
N MET A 83 1.56 -24.41 18.22
CA MET A 83 2.82 -23.66 18.18
C MET A 83 3.04 -22.90 19.48
N SER A 84 4.31 -22.54 19.77
CA SER A 84 4.57 -21.55 20.82
C SER A 84 4.12 -20.16 20.40
N PHE A 85 3.95 -19.24 21.38
CA PHE A 85 3.64 -17.84 21.08
C PHE A 85 4.72 -17.20 20.20
N ASP A 86 5.98 -17.41 20.52
CA ASP A 86 7.11 -16.83 19.78
C ASP A 86 7.18 -17.38 18.35
N ASP A 87 7.02 -18.70 18.15
CA ASP A 87 6.97 -19.29 16.82
C ASP A 87 5.78 -18.77 16.00
N THR A 88 4.66 -18.51 16.66
CA THR A 88 3.48 -17.92 16.02
C THR A 88 3.76 -16.50 15.53
N VAL A 89 4.38 -15.67 16.39
CA VAL A 89 4.78 -14.30 16.02
C VAL A 89 5.82 -14.31 14.88
N ASP A 90 6.79 -15.22 14.93
CA ASP A 90 7.80 -15.35 13.89
C ASP A 90 7.19 -15.81 12.57
N LYS A 91 6.25 -16.73 12.59
CA LYS A 91 5.51 -17.15 11.38
C LYS A 91 4.62 -16.04 10.83
N MET A 92 3.93 -15.27 11.67
CA MET A 92 3.20 -14.07 11.27
C MET A 92 4.15 -13.08 10.58
N THR A 93 5.33 -12.84 11.17
CA THR A 93 6.34 -11.96 10.61
C THR A 93 6.82 -12.45 9.25
N ALA A 94 7.18 -13.74 9.13
CA ALA A 94 7.66 -14.30 7.87
C ALA A 94 6.63 -14.25 6.73
N MET A 95 5.34 -14.34 7.05
CA MET A 95 4.28 -14.42 6.03
C MET A 95 3.64 -13.07 5.68
N TYR A 96 3.58 -12.12 6.62
CA TYR A 96 2.71 -10.94 6.45
C TYR A 96 3.38 -9.61 6.76
N ASP A 97 4.63 -9.60 7.22
CA ASP A 97 5.44 -8.41 7.45
C ASP A 97 6.28 -8.05 6.21
N GLY A 98 6.88 -6.87 6.22
CA GLY A 98 7.89 -6.44 5.26
C GLY A 98 7.43 -5.41 4.24
N TYR A 99 6.21 -4.86 4.33
CA TYR A 99 5.81 -3.75 3.47
C TYR A 99 6.27 -2.41 4.04
N HIS A 100 6.81 -1.53 3.18
CA HIS A 100 7.28 -0.20 3.53
C HIS A 100 6.64 0.85 2.62
N PHE A 101 5.92 1.81 3.21
CA PHE A 101 5.38 2.98 2.49
C PHE A 101 6.44 4.07 2.23
N THR A 102 7.53 4.04 2.99
CA THR A 102 8.70 4.91 2.83
C THR A 102 9.94 4.16 3.30
N TYR A 103 11.11 4.78 3.25
CA TYR A 103 12.31 4.19 3.82
C TYR A 103 12.24 4.25 5.36
N SER A 104 11.78 3.20 5.97
CA SER A 104 11.73 3.01 7.43
C SER A 104 12.45 1.71 7.78
N GLU A 105 12.94 1.62 9.02
CA GLU A 105 13.62 0.41 9.50
C GLU A 105 12.63 -0.73 9.75
N ASP A 106 11.40 -0.38 10.17
CA ASP A 106 10.36 -1.35 10.51
C ASP A 106 9.50 -1.67 9.29
N GLY A 107 9.32 -2.96 9.02
CA GLY A 107 8.29 -3.46 8.12
C GLY A 107 6.90 -3.35 8.73
N LEU A 108 5.89 -3.42 7.88
CA LEU A 108 4.49 -3.37 8.28
C LEU A 108 3.76 -4.63 7.86
N PHE A 109 3.01 -5.17 8.78
CA PHE A 109 2.06 -6.23 8.49
C PHE A 109 0.89 -5.70 7.67
N ASN A 110 0.44 -6.51 6.71
CA ASN A 110 -0.78 -6.24 5.98
C ASN A 110 -2.00 -6.46 6.91
N PRO A 111 -2.79 -5.40 7.23
CA PRO A 111 -3.91 -5.52 8.16
C PRO A 111 -4.98 -6.52 7.71
N PHE A 112 -5.26 -6.59 6.40
CA PHE A 112 -6.21 -7.55 5.87
C PHE A 112 -5.78 -9.00 6.11
N SER A 113 -4.51 -9.31 5.85
CA SER A 113 -3.97 -10.64 6.10
C SER A 113 -3.99 -11.00 7.59
N VAL A 114 -3.55 -10.08 8.47
CA VAL A 114 -3.57 -10.28 9.92
C VAL A 114 -4.96 -10.59 10.43
N LEU A 115 -5.96 -9.79 10.05
CA LEU A 115 -7.34 -9.98 10.51
C LEU A 115 -7.93 -11.30 9.99
N ASN A 116 -7.64 -11.71 8.75
CA ASN A 116 -8.12 -12.99 8.22
C ASN A 116 -7.45 -14.20 8.89
N VAL A 117 -6.16 -14.12 9.24
CA VAL A 117 -5.51 -15.17 10.04
C VAL A 117 -6.21 -15.35 11.38
N PHE A 118 -6.51 -14.25 12.07
CA PHE A 118 -7.17 -14.32 13.38
C PHE A 118 -8.62 -14.78 13.28
N ASP A 119 -9.34 -14.40 12.23
CA ASP A 119 -10.71 -14.88 12.00
C ASP A 119 -10.74 -16.37 11.67
N GLY A 120 -9.90 -16.81 10.75
CA GLY A 120 -9.83 -18.21 10.30
C GLY A 120 -8.97 -19.12 11.18
N LEU A 121 -8.19 -18.58 12.10
CA LEU A 121 -7.17 -19.29 12.91
C LEU A 121 -6.26 -20.19 12.07
N MET A 122 -5.94 -19.76 10.88
CA MET A 122 -5.16 -20.52 9.89
C MET A 122 -4.23 -19.58 9.11
N PHE A 123 -3.00 -20.03 8.87
CA PHE A 123 -2.07 -19.33 7.99
C PHE A 123 -2.37 -19.65 6.52
N ASP A 124 -2.57 -18.61 5.70
CA ASP A 124 -2.80 -18.74 4.26
C ASP A 124 -2.31 -17.47 3.53
N ASN A 125 -2.25 -17.52 2.21
CA ASN A 125 -1.85 -16.40 1.36
C ASN A 125 -3.00 -15.40 1.14
N TYR A 126 -3.53 -14.81 2.21
CA TYR A 126 -4.70 -13.93 2.19
C TYR A 126 -4.50 -12.68 1.31
N TRP A 127 -3.29 -12.16 1.21
CA TRP A 127 -2.98 -11.01 0.37
C TRP A 127 -3.24 -11.26 -1.13
N PHE A 128 -3.24 -12.52 -1.59
CA PHE A 128 -3.61 -12.89 -2.94
C PHE A 128 -5.13 -12.84 -3.18
N GLN A 129 -5.93 -12.98 -2.14
CA GLN A 129 -7.39 -13.07 -2.26
C GLN A 129 -8.04 -11.72 -2.59
N THR A 130 -7.36 -10.59 -2.32
CA THR A 130 -7.87 -9.25 -2.65
C THR A 130 -7.84 -8.94 -4.15
N GLY A 131 -7.43 -9.88 -4.96
CA GLY A 131 -7.50 -9.86 -6.42
C GLY A 131 -6.38 -9.00 -7.04
N THR A 132 -5.54 -9.63 -7.84
CA THR A 132 -4.72 -8.89 -8.79
C THR A 132 -5.66 -8.00 -9.62
N PRO A 133 -5.53 -6.66 -9.57
CA PRO A 133 -6.42 -5.81 -10.33
C PRO A 133 -6.39 -6.24 -11.79
N THR A 134 -7.52 -6.58 -12.38
CA THR A 134 -7.63 -6.97 -13.80
C THR A 134 -6.89 -5.95 -14.68
N TYR A 135 -6.99 -4.68 -14.28
CA TYR A 135 -6.29 -3.59 -14.93
C TYR A 135 -4.75 -3.76 -14.89
N LEU A 136 -4.16 -4.23 -13.78
CA LEU A 136 -2.70 -4.47 -13.69
C LEU A 136 -2.28 -5.59 -14.64
N VAL A 137 -3.06 -6.68 -14.71
CA VAL A 137 -2.79 -7.79 -15.64
C VAL A 137 -2.86 -7.31 -17.09
N ASP A 138 -3.87 -6.51 -17.42
CA ASP A 138 -4.03 -5.97 -18.76
C ASP A 138 -2.92 -4.97 -19.11
N LEU A 139 -2.51 -4.14 -18.15
CA LEU A 139 -1.38 -3.22 -18.30
C LEU A 139 -0.07 -3.97 -18.56
N LEU A 140 0.20 -5.03 -17.78
CA LEU A 140 1.39 -5.86 -17.94
C LEU A 140 1.42 -6.59 -19.30
N LYS A 141 0.28 -7.09 -19.76
CA LYS A 141 0.16 -7.71 -21.08
C LYS A 141 0.40 -6.74 -22.24
N GLN A 142 0.08 -5.46 -22.05
CA GLN A 142 0.24 -4.42 -23.06
C GLN A 142 1.59 -3.70 -22.98
N SER A 143 2.33 -3.89 -21.89
CA SER A 143 3.64 -3.29 -21.70
C SER A 143 4.74 -4.25 -22.15
N ASP A 144 5.79 -3.71 -22.76
CA ASP A 144 7.04 -4.44 -23.06
C ASP A 144 7.99 -4.41 -21.85
N TYR A 145 7.45 -4.24 -20.63
CA TYR A 145 8.25 -4.09 -19.42
C TYR A 145 8.85 -5.42 -19.00
N ASP A 146 10.17 -5.46 -18.85
CA ASP A 146 10.87 -6.65 -18.38
C ASP A 146 10.80 -6.78 -16.85
N LEU A 147 9.87 -7.62 -16.38
CA LEU A 147 9.68 -7.88 -14.95
C LEU A 147 10.92 -8.49 -14.27
N ARG A 148 11.87 -9.05 -15.02
CA ARG A 148 13.11 -9.61 -14.44
C ARG A 148 13.97 -8.53 -13.81
N LEU A 149 13.85 -7.27 -14.27
CA LEU A 149 14.54 -6.12 -13.69
C LEU A 149 14.13 -5.86 -12.21
N LEU A 150 12.99 -6.40 -11.78
CA LEU A 150 12.51 -6.26 -10.40
C LEU A 150 13.11 -7.30 -9.44
N ILE A 151 13.74 -8.38 -9.96
CA ILE A 151 14.26 -9.49 -9.13
C ILE A 151 15.47 -9.04 -8.32
N ASP A 152 16.36 -8.28 -8.95
CA ASP A 152 17.62 -7.82 -8.35
C ASP A 152 17.48 -6.50 -7.56
N GLY A 153 16.29 -5.91 -7.61
CA GLY A 153 15.99 -4.60 -7.07
C GLY A 153 16.18 -3.50 -8.12
N LEU A 154 15.20 -2.61 -8.20
CA LEU A 154 15.19 -1.50 -9.15
C LEU A 154 15.48 -0.19 -8.43
N GLU A 155 16.54 0.51 -8.83
CA GLU A 155 16.83 1.86 -8.37
C GLU A 155 16.04 2.88 -9.18
N VAL A 156 15.23 3.70 -8.50
CA VAL A 156 14.34 4.65 -9.16
C VAL A 156 14.06 5.87 -8.27
N GLY A 157 13.94 7.05 -8.88
CA GLY A 157 13.46 8.24 -8.20
C GLY A 157 11.97 8.13 -7.82
N SER A 158 11.54 8.84 -6.78
CA SER A 158 10.16 8.77 -6.27
C SER A 158 9.09 9.01 -7.34
N SER A 159 9.32 9.90 -8.30
CA SER A 159 8.39 10.16 -9.41
C SER A 159 8.19 8.97 -10.35
N GLY A 160 9.15 8.04 -10.37
CA GLY A 160 9.09 6.86 -11.26
C GLY A 160 8.12 5.78 -10.79
N PHE A 161 7.76 5.74 -9.50
CA PHE A 161 6.90 4.71 -8.93
C PHE A 161 5.77 5.24 -8.02
N ALA A 162 5.96 6.40 -7.38
CA ALA A 162 4.96 6.93 -6.45
C ALA A 162 3.75 7.57 -7.16
N GLU A 163 3.90 7.98 -8.43
CA GLU A 163 2.85 8.64 -9.18
C GLU A 163 2.47 7.83 -10.43
N TYR A 164 1.22 7.43 -10.50
CA TYR A 164 0.69 6.76 -11.69
C TYR A 164 0.21 7.79 -12.72
N ARG A 165 0.66 7.61 -13.96
CA ARG A 165 0.20 8.36 -15.14
C ARG A 165 -0.46 7.39 -16.10
N ALA A 166 -1.77 7.55 -16.30
CA ALA A 166 -2.56 6.64 -17.13
C ALA A 166 -2.06 6.53 -18.59
N GLU A 167 -1.38 7.55 -19.08
CA GLU A 167 -0.84 7.62 -20.44
C GLU A 167 0.52 6.93 -20.60
N ALA A 168 1.19 6.65 -19.48
CA ALA A 168 2.50 6.01 -19.48
C ALA A 168 2.35 4.50 -19.58
N LYS A 169 3.06 3.88 -20.51
CA LYS A 169 3.15 2.40 -20.61
C LYS A 169 4.04 1.78 -19.51
N ASN A 170 4.38 2.54 -18.47
CA ASN A 170 5.18 2.07 -17.35
C ASN A 170 4.27 1.45 -16.28
N PRO A 171 4.34 0.13 -16.05
CA PRO A 171 3.50 -0.54 -15.05
C PRO A 171 4.02 -0.37 -13.61
N LEU A 172 5.25 0.12 -13.41
CA LEU A 172 5.92 0.19 -12.12
C LEU A 172 5.10 0.90 -11.03
N PRO A 173 4.51 2.10 -11.27
CA PRO A 173 3.69 2.75 -10.27
C PRO A 173 2.47 1.93 -9.84
N MET A 174 1.86 1.21 -10.79
CA MET A 174 0.72 0.34 -10.50
C MET A 174 1.13 -0.88 -9.68
N ILE A 175 2.26 -1.52 -10.04
CA ILE A 175 2.80 -2.68 -9.32
C ILE A 175 3.12 -2.29 -7.87
N TYR A 176 3.79 -1.14 -7.67
CA TYR A 176 4.12 -0.63 -6.34
C TYR A 176 2.87 -0.27 -5.54
N GLN A 177 1.97 0.54 -6.09
CA GLN A 177 0.77 1.00 -5.39
C GLN A 177 -0.25 -0.12 -5.12
N SER A 178 -0.20 -1.20 -5.88
CA SER A 178 -0.99 -2.42 -5.63
C SER A 178 -0.36 -3.35 -4.59
N GLY A 179 0.80 -2.97 -4.01
CA GLY A 179 1.45 -3.72 -2.94
C GLY A 179 2.30 -4.91 -3.39
N TYR A 180 2.58 -5.05 -4.69
CA TYR A 180 3.45 -6.12 -5.21
C TYR A 180 4.95 -5.79 -5.12
N LEU A 181 5.28 -4.51 -4.94
CA LEU A 181 6.63 -4.03 -4.65
C LEU A 181 6.62 -3.20 -3.38
N THR A 182 7.73 -3.21 -2.68
CA THR A 182 7.96 -2.39 -1.50
C THR A 182 9.30 -1.67 -1.59
N ILE A 183 9.49 -0.64 -0.76
CA ILE A 183 10.76 0.07 -0.67
C ILE A 183 11.71 -0.75 0.21
N LYS A 184 12.85 -1.15 -0.33
CA LYS A 184 13.92 -1.86 0.40
C LYS A 184 14.96 -0.92 0.97
N ASN A 185 15.30 0.13 0.23
CA ASN A 185 16.36 1.07 0.61
C ASN A 185 16.13 2.45 0.00
N PHE A 186 16.84 3.44 0.55
CA PHE A 186 16.87 4.80 0.03
C PHE A 186 18.29 5.36 0.10
N ASP A 187 18.88 5.64 -1.05
CA ASP A 187 20.16 6.37 -1.14
C ASP A 187 19.89 7.87 -1.09
N LYS A 188 20.24 8.48 0.05
CA LYS A 188 20.06 9.92 0.27
C LYS A 188 20.95 10.78 -0.63
N SER A 189 22.12 10.26 -1.04
CA SER A 189 23.08 11.00 -1.85
C SER A 189 22.63 11.13 -3.31
N LEU A 190 22.00 10.09 -3.82
CA LEU A 190 21.48 10.02 -5.19
C LEU A 190 19.99 10.31 -5.29
N ASN A 191 19.29 10.39 -4.14
CA ASN A 191 17.83 10.50 -4.05
C ASN A 191 17.11 9.37 -4.80
N LEU A 192 17.62 8.15 -4.67
CA LEU A 192 17.11 6.95 -5.30
C LEU A 192 16.56 5.97 -4.28
N TYR A 193 15.43 5.37 -4.60
CA TYR A 193 14.82 4.26 -3.87
C TYR A 193 15.15 2.95 -4.55
N THR A 194 15.42 1.92 -3.76
CA THR A 194 15.48 0.52 -4.23
C THR A 194 14.15 -0.14 -3.90
N LEU A 195 13.48 -0.67 -4.92
CA LEU A 195 12.21 -1.39 -4.81
C LEU A 195 12.44 -2.89 -4.84
#